data_5da56b562af8f30c10d479a241e8ba18
#
_entry.id   5da56b562af8f30c10d479a241e8ba18
#
_cell.length_a   1.000
_cell.length_b   1.000
_cell.length_c   1.000
_cell.angle_alpha   90.00
_cell.angle_beta   90.00
_cell.angle_gamma   90.00
#
_symmetry.space_group_name_H-M   'P 1'
#
loop_
_entity.id
_entity.type
_entity.pdbx_description
1 polymer ?
#
loop_
_entity_poly.entity_id
_entity_poly.type
_entity_poly.pdbx_seq_one_letter_code
_entity_poly.pdbx_strand_id
1 'polypeptide(L)'
;PSLQVSLFCYPDAPIKDLLTSMSQGNCPVECFAPMASYQHEIAAFFGLNTINIGDTLNQGQLKLTVLPFLTQAEYDQLLWCCDLNFVRGEDSWIRALWASKPFIWQPYRQADDLHLEKLEAFLKIYLKDNPSQILAEFSRAWSEDGITISLWNRLIAEIDELSSWTAQRTQHFESQTDLASKLVIFTENGV
;
A
#
# COMPACT_ATOMS: atom_id res chain seq x y z
N PRO A 1 -4.23 -7.03 19.65
CA PRO A 1 -4.75 -7.21 18.29
C PRO A 1 -3.56 -7.23 17.31
N SER A 2 -3.67 -8.01 16.23
CA SER A 2 -2.69 -8.04 15.15
C SER A 2 -2.99 -6.93 14.15
N LEU A 3 -1.94 -6.35 13.54
CA LEU A 3 -2.06 -5.41 12.44
C LEU A 3 -2.50 -6.16 11.17
N GLN A 4 -3.56 -5.71 10.52
CA GLN A 4 -4.05 -6.29 9.28
C GLN A 4 -3.40 -5.58 8.10
N VAL A 5 -2.72 -6.32 7.21
CA VAL A 5 -2.00 -5.75 6.07
C VAL A 5 -2.41 -6.43 4.78
N SER A 6 -2.76 -5.67 3.74
CA SER A 6 -2.89 -6.22 2.39
C SER A 6 -1.59 -6.03 1.61
N LEU A 7 -1.14 -7.05 0.89
CA LEU A 7 0.06 -7.00 0.06
C LEU A 7 -0.28 -7.30 -1.40
N PHE A 8 -0.33 -6.27 -2.22
CA PHE A 8 -0.49 -6.38 -3.67
C PHE A 8 0.54 -5.49 -4.36
N CYS A 9 1.60 -6.10 -4.90
CA CYS A 9 2.76 -5.40 -5.44
C CYS A 9 3.23 -5.99 -6.77
N TYR A 10 4.21 -5.37 -7.40
CA TYR A 10 4.97 -5.96 -8.50
C TYR A 10 6.09 -6.85 -7.95
N PRO A 11 6.59 -7.84 -8.72
CA PRO A 11 7.62 -8.77 -8.25
C PRO A 11 8.99 -8.12 -8.01
N ASP A 12 9.21 -6.93 -8.54
CA ASP A 12 10.43 -6.13 -8.35
C ASP A 12 10.41 -5.28 -7.06
N ALA A 13 9.37 -5.40 -6.23
CA ALA A 13 9.33 -4.77 -4.92
C ALA A 13 10.29 -5.48 -3.93
N PRO A 14 10.77 -4.80 -2.88
CA PRO A 14 11.62 -5.39 -1.84
C PRO A 14 10.81 -6.28 -0.87
N ILE A 15 10.14 -7.31 -1.43
CA ILE A 15 9.20 -8.19 -0.69
C ILE A 15 9.90 -8.89 0.46
N LYS A 16 11.10 -9.42 0.22
CA LYS A 16 11.88 -10.11 1.25
C LYS A 16 12.15 -9.20 2.46
N ASP A 17 12.52 -7.95 2.22
CA ASP A 17 12.85 -7.00 3.28
C ASP A 17 11.58 -6.59 4.06
N LEU A 18 10.45 -6.43 3.36
CA LEU A 18 9.15 -6.19 3.98
C LEU A 18 8.73 -7.36 4.87
N LEU A 19 8.74 -8.60 4.34
CA LEU A 19 8.35 -9.78 5.10
C LEU A 19 9.31 -10.02 6.29
N THR A 20 10.61 -9.76 6.12
CA THR A 20 11.59 -9.79 7.21
C THR A 20 11.22 -8.78 8.29
N SER A 21 10.89 -7.56 7.89
CA SER A 21 10.54 -6.48 8.82
C SER A 21 9.22 -6.77 9.56
N MET A 22 8.22 -7.34 8.89
CA MET A 22 6.99 -7.81 9.52
C MET A 22 7.25 -8.97 10.50
N SER A 23 8.10 -9.93 10.10
CA SER A 23 8.42 -11.10 10.90
C SER A 23 9.19 -10.77 12.18
N GLN A 24 10.10 -9.79 12.13
CA GLN A 24 11.00 -9.39 13.22
C GLN A 24 10.60 -8.08 13.89
N GLY A 25 9.48 -7.49 13.48
CA GLY A 25 8.96 -6.24 14.04
C GLY A 25 8.37 -6.40 15.43
N ASN A 26 7.87 -5.30 15.98
CA ASN A 26 7.44 -5.19 17.38
C ASN A 26 5.97 -5.59 17.61
N CYS A 27 5.20 -5.86 16.55
CA CYS A 27 3.78 -6.23 16.69
C CYS A 27 3.43 -7.44 15.81
N PRO A 28 2.44 -8.25 16.21
CA PRO A 28 1.89 -9.29 15.37
C PRO A 28 1.24 -8.71 14.11
N VAL A 29 1.50 -9.34 12.95
CA VAL A 29 0.99 -8.94 11.64
C VAL A 29 0.23 -10.10 11.01
N GLU A 30 -0.97 -9.85 10.53
CA GLU A 30 -1.70 -10.71 9.61
C GLU A 30 -1.66 -10.08 8.21
N CYS A 31 -0.89 -10.69 7.31
CA CYS A 31 -0.71 -10.23 5.95
C CYS A 31 -1.57 -11.07 4.99
N PHE A 32 -2.34 -10.40 4.15
CA PHE A 32 -3.18 -11.01 3.13
C PHE A 32 -2.60 -10.70 1.75
N ALA A 33 -2.15 -11.76 1.06
CA ALA A 33 -1.50 -11.66 -0.24
C ALA A 33 -2.35 -12.31 -1.33
N PRO A 34 -3.09 -11.55 -2.16
CA PRO A 34 -3.75 -12.10 -3.34
C PRO A 34 -2.75 -12.78 -4.28
N MET A 35 -3.15 -13.92 -4.86
CA MET A 35 -2.33 -14.66 -5.79
C MET A 35 -1.95 -13.78 -7.00
N ALA A 36 -0.64 -13.57 -7.23
CA ALA A 36 -0.10 -12.70 -8.27
C ALA A 36 1.32 -13.13 -8.66
N SER A 37 2.01 -12.35 -9.47
CA SER A 37 3.34 -12.66 -10.02
C SER A 37 4.50 -12.71 -8.99
N TYR A 38 4.28 -12.33 -7.73
CA TYR A 38 5.28 -12.31 -6.65
C TYR A 38 5.24 -13.53 -5.71
N GLN A 39 4.56 -14.61 -6.10
CA GLN A 39 4.43 -15.82 -5.27
C GLN A 39 5.75 -16.50 -5.01
N HIS A 40 6.65 -16.45 -5.97
CA HIS A 40 7.97 -17.07 -5.85
C HIS A 40 8.78 -16.41 -4.73
N GLU A 41 8.71 -15.09 -4.60
CA GLU A 41 9.40 -14.31 -3.57
C GLU A 41 8.86 -14.64 -2.18
N ILE A 42 7.54 -14.79 -2.04
CA ILE A 42 6.91 -15.22 -0.78
C ILE A 42 7.33 -16.66 -0.45
N ALA A 43 7.22 -17.59 -1.40
CA ALA A 43 7.64 -18.99 -1.19
C ALA A 43 9.11 -19.07 -0.73
N ALA A 44 10.00 -18.35 -1.43
CA ALA A 44 11.43 -18.31 -1.10
C ALA A 44 11.68 -17.76 0.32
N PHE A 45 10.95 -16.73 0.76
CA PHE A 45 11.08 -16.19 2.11
C PHE A 45 10.76 -17.23 3.19
N PHE A 46 9.73 -18.06 2.98
CA PHE A 46 9.35 -19.13 3.91
C PHE A 46 10.15 -20.45 3.69
N GLY A 47 11.13 -20.47 2.80
CA GLY A 47 11.93 -21.68 2.48
C GLY A 47 11.13 -22.76 1.74
N LEU A 48 10.08 -22.36 1.01
CA LEU A 48 9.21 -23.25 0.24
C LEU A 48 9.51 -23.14 -1.26
N ASN A 49 9.25 -24.21 -2.01
CA ASN A 49 9.35 -24.19 -3.47
C ASN A 49 8.13 -23.52 -4.12
N THR A 50 6.96 -23.71 -3.55
CA THR A 50 5.67 -23.18 -4.05
C THR A 50 4.75 -22.88 -2.90
N ILE A 51 3.79 -21.99 -3.13
CA ILE A 51 2.66 -21.71 -2.24
C ILE A 51 1.35 -21.85 -3.02
N ASN A 52 0.28 -22.17 -2.31
CA ASN A 52 -1.04 -22.40 -2.90
C ASN A 52 -2.07 -21.44 -2.28
N ILE A 53 -3.17 -21.22 -2.99
CA ILE A 53 -4.32 -20.49 -2.46
C ILE A 53 -4.84 -21.18 -1.19
N GLY A 54 -5.03 -20.40 -0.14
CA GLY A 54 -5.48 -20.86 1.17
C GLY A 54 -4.32 -21.22 2.13
N ASP A 55 -3.08 -21.27 1.66
CA ASP A 55 -1.94 -21.49 2.55
C ASP A 55 -1.85 -20.36 3.58
N THR A 56 -1.57 -20.75 4.83
CA THR A 56 -1.28 -19.85 5.93
C THR A 56 0.12 -20.12 6.46
N LEU A 57 1.01 -19.18 6.29
CA LEU A 57 2.44 -19.28 6.58
C LEU A 57 2.80 -18.42 7.78
N ASN A 58 3.64 -18.93 8.69
CA ASN A 58 3.97 -18.22 9.93
C ASN A 58 5.49 -18.14 10.09
N GLN A 59 5.98 -16.95 10.42
CA GLN A 59 7.39 -16.72 10.78
C GLN A 59 7.50 -15.50 11.72
N GLY A 60 8.01 -15.70 12.93
CA GLY A 60 8.11 -14.65 13.94
C GLY A 60 6.75 -14.02 14.25
N GLN A 61 6.64 -12.72 14.07
CA GLN A 61 5.41 -11.95 14.25
C GLN A 61 4.48 -11.99 13.02
N LEU A 62 4.94 -12.51 11.89
CA LEU A 62 4.19 -12.54 10.63
C LEU A 62 3.38 -13.84 10.50
N LYS A 63 2.08 -13.66 10.23
CA LYS A 63 1.18 -14.68 9.70
C LYS A 63 0.72 -14.20 8.31
N LEU A 64 1.06 -14.92 7.25
CA LEU A 64 0.68 -14.58 5.87
C LEU A 64 -0.33 -15.58 5.35
N THR A 65 -1.44 -15.10 4.81
CA THR A 65 -2.48 -15.90 4.15
C THR A 65 -2.50 -15.60 2.66
N VAL A 66 -2.37 -16.65 1.84
CA VAL A 66 -2.44 -16.56 0.38
C VAL A 66 -3.90 -16.60 -0.05
N LEU A 67 -4.38 -15.48 -0.61
CA LEU A 67 -5.74 -15.36 -1.11
C LEU A 67 -5.83 -15.75 -2.60
N PRO A 68 -7.01 -16.14 -3.11
CA PRO A 68 -7.23 -16.27 -4.55
C PRO A 68 -7.06 -14.92 -5.25
N PHE A 69 -7.02 -14.92 -6.58
CA PHE A 69 -7.17 -13.68 -7.34
C PHE A 69 -8.58 -13.11 -7.06
N LEU A 70 -8.63 -11.87 -6.62
CA LEU A 70 -9.86 -11.22 -6.17
C LEU A 70 -10.54 -10.48 -7.33
N THR A 71 -11.86 -10.48 -7.34
CA THR A 71 -12.63 -9.52 -8.12
C THR A 71 -12.40 -8.09 -7.57
N GLN A 72 -12.76 -7.07 -8.34
CA GLN A 72 -12.61 -5.68 -7.86
C GLN A 72 -13.39 -5.42 -6.57
N ALA A 73 -14.60 -5.95 -6.44
CA ALA A 73 -15.42 -5.79 -5.24
C ALA A 73 -14.80 -6.47 -4.01
N GLU A 74 -14.26 -7.67 -4.17
CA GLU A 74 -13.54 -8.39 -3.10
C GLU A 74 -12.25 -7.67 -2.72
N TYR A 75 -11.56 -7.09 -3.71
CA TYR A 75 -10.35 -6.30 -3.45
C TYR A 75 -10.67 -5.02 -2.66
N ASP A 76 -11.74 -4.31 -3.00
CA ASP A 76 -12.20 -3.16 -2.22
C ASP A 76 -12.51 -3.55 -0.77
N GLN A 77 -13.17 -4.69 -0.55
CA GLN A 77 -13.43 -5.20 0.80
C GLN A 77 -12.13 -5.50 1.56
N LEU A 78 -11.14 -6.10 0.89
CA LEU A 78 -9.82 -6.33 1.49
C LEU A 78 -9.17 -5.01 1.93
N LEU A 79 -9.17 -3.99 1.07
CA LEU A 79 -8.61 -2.67 1.40
C LEU A 79 -9.30 -2.02 2.61
N TRP A 80 -10.63 -2.18 2.75
CA TRP A 80 -11.37 -1.64 3.90
C TRP A 80 -11.09 -2.38 5.20
N CYS A 81 -10.84 -3.70 5.12
CA CYS A 81 -10.59 -4.53 6.29
C CYS A 81 -9.18 -4.41 6.84
N CYS A 82 -8.21 -3.94 6.05
CA CYS A 82 -6.81 -3.83 6.47
C CYS A 82 -6.50 -2.45 7.06
N ASP A 83 -5.54 -2.43 7.99
CA ASP A 83 -5.05 -1.21 8.64
C ASP A 83 -4.00 -0.50 7.79
N LEU A 84 -3.25 -1.27 6.96
CA LEU A 84 -2.24 -0.78 6.03
C LEU A 84 -2.32 -1.55 4.71
N ASN A 85 -2.28 -0.84 3.59
CA ASN A 85 -2.42 -1.43 2.26
C ASN A 85 -1.19 -1.17 1.39
N PHE A 86 -0.54 -2.22 0.90
CA PHE A 86 0.44 -2.13 -0.17
C PHE A 86 -0.28 -2.31 -1.50
N VAL A 87 -0.17 -1.32 -2.38
CA VAL A 87 -0.91 -1.29 -3.64
C VAL A 87 0.01 -0.94 -4.82
N ARG A 88 -0.37 -1.37 -6.02
CA ARG A 88 0.42 -1.15 -7.23
C ARG A 88 -0.41 -0.56 -8.36
N GLY A 89 0.29 -0.03 -9.36
CA GLY A 89 -0.34 0.51 -10.57
C GLY A 89 -1.27 1.68 -10.26
N GLU A 90 -2.14 2.02 -11.20
CA GLU A 90 -2.92 3.27 -11.09
C GLU A 90 -4.32 3.05 -10.54
N ASP A 91 -5.01 1.97 -10.89
CA ASP A 91 -6.35 1.68 -10.37
C ASP A 91 -6.34 1.36 -8.86
N SER A 92 -5.36 0.58 -8.40
CA SER A 92 -5.33 0.12 -7.00
C SER A 92 -5.07 1.24 -5.99
N TRP A 93 -4.23 2.25 -6.31
CA TRP A 93 -4.01 3.34 -5.38
C TRP A 93 -5.22 4.28 -5.29
N ILE A 94 -5.98 4.47 -6.38
CA ILE A 94 -7.25 5.20 -6.34
C ILE A 94 -8.24 4.49 -5.41
N ARG A 95 -8.35 3.15 -5.51
CA ARG A 95 -9.20 2.35 -4.61
C ARG A 95 -8.75 2.44 -3.15
N ALA A 96 -7.43 2.39 -2.90
CA ALA A 96 -6.88 2.54 -1.56
C ALA A 96 -7.14 3.93 -0.97
N LEU A 97 -7.09 4.99 -1.79
CA LEU A 97 -7.46 6.33 -1.37
C LEU A 97 -8.91 6.36 -0.88
N TRP A 98 -9.86 5.78 -1.64
CA TRP A 98 -11.26 5.72 -1.26
C TRP A 98 -11.56 4.75 -0.11
N ALA A 99 -10.67 3.80 0.17
CA ALA A 99 -10.75 2.95 1.35
C ALA A 99 -10.50 3.72 2.66
N SER A 100 -9.97 4.93 2.61
CA SER A 100 -9.68 5.79 3.77
C SER A 100 -8.74 5.15 4.78
N LYS A 101 -7.82 4.32 4.30
CA LYS A 101 -6.80 3.62 5.09
C LYS A 101 -5.40 4.03 4.62
N PRO A 102 -4.39 4.02 5.51
CA PRO A 102 -3.00 4.21 5.10
C PRO A 102 -2.60 3.23 4.01
N PHE A 103 -1.89 3.72 3.02
CA PHE A 103 -1.38 2.86 1.96
C PHE A 103 -0.01 3.29 1.46
N ILE A 104 0.74 2.31 0.94
CA ILE A 104 2.03 2.47 0.27
C ILE A 104 1.84 2.10 -1.20
N TRP A 105 2.10 3.04 -2.08
CA TRP A 105 1.93 2.85 -3.52
C TRP A 105 3.25 2.48 -4.19
N GLN A 106 3.20 1.44 -5.03
CA GLN A 106 4.27 1.08 -5.96
C GLN A 106 3.87 1.49 -7.38
N PRO A 107 4.42 2.56 -7.94
CA PRO A 107 4.25 2.87 -9.36
C PRO A 107 4.92 1.81 -10.22
N TYR A 108 4.39 1.59 -11.43
CA TYR A 108 5.01 0.68 -12.39
C TYR A 108 6.41 1.19 -12.77
N ARG A 109 7.42 0.33 -12.63
CA ARG A 109 8.82 0.66 -12.94
C ARG A 109 8.96 0.99 -14.44
N GLN A 110 9.55 2.13 -14.73
CA GLN A 110 9.79 2.64 -16.08
C GLN A 110 11.27 2.93 -16.28
N ALA A 111 11.70 3.00 -17.55
CA ALA A 111 13.05 3.47 -17.88
C ALA A 111 13.27 4.90 -17.38
N ASP A 112 14.53 5.27 -17.17
CA ASP A 112 14.96 6.62 -16.78
C ASP A 112 14.35 7.11 -15.44
N ASP A 113 14.02 6.17 -14.53
CA ASP A 113 13.49 6.44 -13.18
C ASP A 113 12.21 7.30 -13.13
N LEU A 114 11.47 7.39 -14.23
CA LEU A 114 10.22 8.13 -14.32
C LEU A 114 9.18 7.70 -13.27
N HIS A 115 9.23 6.46 -12.81
CA HIS A 115 8.37 5.98 -11.72
C HIS A 115 8.67 6.68 -10.38
N LEU A 116 9.92 7.07 -10.12
CA LEU A 116 10.29 7.83 -8.92
C LEU A 116 9.78 9.28 -9.02
N GLU A 117 9.86 9.90 -10.18
CA GLU A 117 9.26 11.24 -10.41
C GLU A 117 7.74 11.22 -10.19
N LYS A 118 7.06 10.16 -10.67
CA LYS A 118 5.61 9.96 -10.41
C LYS A 118 5.34 9.78 -8.93
N LEU A 119 6.15 8.99 -8.23
CA LEU A 119 6.02 8.79 -6.79
C LEU A 119 6.17 10.12 -6.04
N GLU A 120 7.19 10.90 -6.33
CA GLU A 120 7.41 12.20 -5.68
C GLU A 120 6.28 13.20 -5.97
N ALA A 121 5.78 13.24 -7.20
CA ALA A 121 4.63 14.07 -7.54
C ALA A 121 3.37 13.66 -6.77
N PHE A 122 3.12 12.35 -6.66
CA PHE A 122 2.03 11.81 -5.86
C PHE A 122 2.19 12.17 -4.38
N LEU A 123 3.34 11.89 -3.77
CA LEU A 123 3.61 12.16 -2.36
C LEU A 123 3.44 13.65 -2.03
N LYS A 124 3.90 14.54 -2.89
CA LYS A 124 3.76 15.98 -2.73
C LYS A 124 2.29 16.43 -2.65
N ILE A 125 1.41 15.80 -3.42
CA ILE A 125 -0.02 16.13 -3.43
C ILE A 125 -0.74 15.41 -2.29
N TYR A 126 -0.51 14.11 -2.16
CA TYR A 126 -1.22 13.26 -1.20
C TYR A 126 -0.87 13.62 0.24
N LEU A 127 0.41 13.80 0.55
CA LEU A 127 0.91 14.09 1.89
C LEU A 127 0.95 15.60 2.22
N LYS A 128 0.33 16.44 1.40
CA LYS A 128 0.22 17.85 1.72
C LYS A 128 -0.42 18.03 3.10
N ASP A 129 0.24 18.82 3.95
CA ASP A 129 -0.17 19.10 5.34
C ASP A 129 -0.17 17.86 6.29
N ASN A 130 0.49 16.75 5.89
CA ASN A 130 0.72 15.62 6.80
C ASN A 130 1.78 15.99 7.84
N PRO A 131 1.53 15.80 9.14
CA PRO A 131 2.49 16.11 10.18
C PRO A 131 3.68 15.14 10.20
N SER A 132 3.49 13.91 9.71
CA SER A 132 4.51 12.86 9.69
C SER A 132 5.13 12.69 8.31
N GLN A 133 6.45 12.44 8.29
CA GLN A 133 7.19 12.10 7.07
C GLN A 133 7.30 10.59 6.82
N ILE A 134 6.77 9.76 7.74
CA ILE A 134 7.02 8.31 7.72
C ILE A 134 6.46 7.63 6.46
N LEU A 135 5.26 8.06 5.98
CA LEU A 135 4.69 7.50 4.75
C LEU A 135 5.55 7.82 3.53
N ALA A 136 6.12 9.03 3.47
CA ALA A 136 7.01 9.41 2.38
C ALA A 136 8.34 8.63 2.44
N GLU A 137 8.95 8.53 3.62
CA GLU A 137 10.17 7.75 3.83
C GLU A 137 9.96 6.29 3.46
N PHE A 138 8.85 5.69 3.92
CA PHE A 138 8.54 4.30 3.65
C PHE A 138 8.24 4.04 2.17
N SER A 139 7.48 4.94 1.51
CA SER A 139 7.17 4.82 0.08
C SER A 139 8.43 4.89 -0.80
N ARG A 140 9.39 5.76 -0.46
CA ARG A 140 10.69 5.80 -1.15
C ARG A 140 11.47 4.51 -0.93
N ALA A 141 11.59 4.08 0.34
CA ALA A 141 12.28 2.83 0.67
C ALA A 141 11.65 1.61 -0.01
N TRP A 142 10.33 1.59 -0.16
CA TRP A 142 9.60 0.54 -0.89
C TRP A 142 9.90 0.53 -2.39
N SER A 143 10.21 1.69 -2.98
CA SER A 143 10.51 1.82 -4.41
C SER A 143 12.01 1.69 -4.75
N GLU A 144 12.90 1.82 -3.75
CA GLU A 144 14.37 1.89 -3.92
C GLU A 144 15.14 0.83 -3.12
N ASP A 145 14.49 -0.25 -2.66
CA ASP A 145 15.12 -1.36 -1.91
C ASP A 145 15.77 -0.93 -0.57
N GLY A 146 15.01 -0.25 0.28
CA GLY A 146 15.51 0.29 1.55
C GLY A 146 14.68 -0.05 2.79
N ILE A 147 13.80 -1.05 2.75
CA ILE A 147 12.97 -1.41 3.90
C ILE A 147 13.83 -2.02 5.01
N THR A 148 13.69 -1.49 6.21
CA THR A 148 14.36 -1.97 7.42
C THR A 148 13.36 -2.21 8.54
N ILE A 149 13.71 -3.07 9.49
CA ILE A 149 12.90 -3.34 10.69
C ILE A 149 12.64 -2.04 11.46
N SER A 150 13.64 -1.15 11.57
CA SER A 150 13.50 0.13 12.24
C SER A 150 12.47 1.03 11.55
N LEU A 151 12.51 1.11 10.21
CA LEU A 151 11.56 1.90 9.42
C LEU A 151 10.15 1.33 9.54
N TRP A 152 10.00 -0.01 9.50
CA TRP A 152 8.74 -0.70 9.73
C TRP A 152 8.17 -0.36 11.12
N ASN A 153 8.96 -0.50 12.17
CA ASN A 153 8.52 -0.24 13.54
C ASN A 153 8.11 1.23 13.74
N ARG A 154 8.77 2.18 13.10
CA ARG A 154 8.38 3.59 13.10
C ARG A 154 7.03 3.80 12.40
N LEU A 155 6.82 3.19 11.24
CA LEU A 155 5.54 3.28 10.52
C LEU A 155 4.39 2.75 11.38
N ILE A 156 4.58 1.59 12.01
CA ILE A 156 3.54 0.97 12.84
C ILE A 156 3.28 1.77 14.13
N ALA A 157 4.29 2.39 14.70
CA ALA A 157 4.10 3.24 15.87
C ALA A 157 3.19 4.46 15.59
N GLU A 158 3.10 4.90 14.35
CA GLU A 158 2.28 6.03 13.92
C GLU A 158 0.96 5.61 13.22
N ILE A 159 0.63 4.31 13.17
CA ILE A 159 -0.47 3.80 12.32
C ILE A 159 -1.85 4.40 12.67
N ASP A 160 -2.14 4.62 13.95
CA ASP A 160 -3.42 5.19 14.40
C ASP A 160 -3.55 6.67 13.97
N GLU A 161 -2.44 7.43 14.09
CA GLU A 161 -2.38 8.83 13.66
C GLU A 161 -2.49 8.93 12.14
N LEU A 162 -1.80 8.06 11.41
CA LEU A 162 -1.88 7.95 9.97
C LEU A 162 -3.29 7.57 9.49
N SER A 163 -3.96 6.65 10.18
CA SER A 163 -5.34 6.26 9.86
C SER A 163 -6.30 7.44 10.02
N SER A 164 -6.15 8.19 11.11
CA SER A 164 -6.97 9.39 11.37
C SER A 164 -6.72 10.47 10.31
N TRP A 165 -5.45 10.71 9.97
CA TRP A 165 -5.07 11.67 8.93
C TRP A 165 -5.58 11.23 7.55
N THR A 166 -5.44 9.96 7.17
CA THR A 166 -5.88 9.42 5.88
C THR A 166 -7.39 9.60 5.70
N ALA A 167 -8.18 9.32 6.75
CA ALA A 167 -9.62 9.51 6.72
C ALA A 167 -9.99 10.99 6.46
N GLN A 168 -9.33 11.93 7.12
CA GLN A 168 -9.52 13.37 6.88
C GLN A 168 -9.09 13.77 5.45
N ARG A 169 -8.00 13.17 4.96
CA ARG A 169 -7.50 13.45 3.61
C ARG A 169 -8.46 12.95 2.54
N THR A 170 -9.06 11.77 2.71
CA THR A 170 -10.09 11.26 1.82
C THR A 170 -11.31 12.20 1.79
N GLN A 171 -11.82 12.65 2.95
CA GLN A 171 -12.93 13.61 3.03
C GLN A 171 -12.60 14.91 2.29
N HIS A 172 -11.35 15.38 2.36
CA HIS A 172 -10.91 16.55 1.59
C HIS A 172 -11.03 16.31 0.08
N PHE A 173 -10.66 15.14 -0.44
CA PHE A 173 -10.83 14.82 -1.86
C PHE A 173 -12.31 14.66 -2.24
N GLU A 174 -13.12 14.03 -1.40
CA GLU A 174 -14.58 13.88 -1.61
C GLU A 174 -15.30 15.22 -1.69
N SER A 175 -14.83 16.22 -0.93
CA SER A 175 -15.43 17.57 -0.94
C SER A 175 -15.14 18.37 -2.21
N GLN A 176 -14.22 17.92 -3.05
CA GLN A 176 -13.90 18.61 -4.30
C GLN A 176 -14.95 18.35 -5.37
N THR A 177 -15.27 19.38 -6.13
CA THR A 177 -16.12 19.25 -7.32
C THR A 177 -15.48 18.24 -8.29
N ASP A 178 -16.26 17.27 -8.76
CA ASP A 178 -15.81 16.27 -9.71
C ASP A 178 -15.40 16.90 -11.06
N LEU A 179 -14.60 16.12 -11.83
CA LEU A 179 -14.05 16.62 -13.09
C LEU A 179 -15.13 16.97 -14.13
N ALA A 180 -16.23 16.20 -14.20
CA ALA A 180 -17.29 16.44 -15.17
C ALA A 180 -18.00 17.78 -14.85
N SER A 181 -18.32 18.00 -13.57
CA SER A 181 -18.90 19.29 -13.13
C SER A 181 -17.95 20.46 -13.36
N LYS A 182 -16.64 20.29 -13.10
CA LYS A 182 -15.63 21.34 -13.41
C LYS A 182 -15.57 21.66 -14.90
N LEU A 183 -15.64 20.65 -15.77
CA LEU A 183 -15.66 20.86 -17.22
C LEU A 183 -16.93 21.61 -17.68
N VAL A 184 -18.10 21.26 -17.15
CA VAL A 184 -19.35 21.99 -17.43
C VAL A 184 -19.21 23.43 -17.03
N ILE A 185 -18.80 23.70 -15.79
CA ILE A 185 -18.60 25.09 -15.29
C ILE A 185 -17.59 25.84 -16.16
N PHE A 186 -16.52 25.19 -16.58
CA PHE A 186 -15.51 25.81 -17.46
C PHE A 186 -16.10 26.20 -18.82
N THR A 187 -16.93 25.32 -19.42
CA THR A 187 -17.57 25.61 -20.70
C THR A 187 -18.69 26.66 -20.61
N GLU A 188 -19.42 26.73 -19.49
CA GLU A 188 -20.48 27.69 -19.27
C GLU A 188 -19.96 29.11 -18.96
N ASN A 189 -18.82 29.24 -18.28
CA ASN A 189 -18.23 30.52 -17.94
C ASN A 189 -17.45 31.17 -19.09
N GLY A 190 -17.41 30.53 -20.24
CA GLY A 190 -16.91 31.04 -21.50
C GLY A 190 -15.41 31.34 -21.53
N VAL A 191 -14.79 30.81 -22.49
CA VAL A 191 -13.53 31.34 -23.00
C VAL A 191 -13.78 32.69 -23.63
#